data_7601f802a3aba050467c0c203c750fb0
#
_entry.id   7601f802a3aba050467c0c203c750fb0
#
_cell.length_a   1.000
_cell.length_b   1.000
_cell.length_c   1.000
_cell.angle_alpha   90.00
_cell.angle_beta   90.00
_cell.angle_gamma   90.00
#
_symmetry.space_group_name_H-M   'P 1'
#
loop_
_entity.id
_entity.type
_entity.pdbx_description
1 polymer ?
#
loop_
_entity_poly.entity_id
_entity_poly.type
_entity_poly.pdbx_seq_one_letter_code
_entity_poly.pdbx_strand_id
1 'polypeptide(L)'
;MEQAGLQLNFAFTEGKRRKLRKAELRLGGDLEMTNRARSICMGLGLAALARKVTVRWNPRMRSTAGRATWPDAVVEVNPALQEISEGETERTFLHELAHLVAYERAGKRRIRPHGPEWRRACCELGIPGERAGHSLPLPSRKMRRKWRYFCPGCWAVFDRVRKMRGTSACYACCLKHNGGDYDERFRFVEKRIS
;
A
#
# COMPACT_ATOMS: atom_id res chain seq x y z
N MET A 1 -42.40 -25.11 -32.67
CA MET A 1 -41.92 -23.71 -32.77
C MET A 1 -40.73 -23.57 -31.85
N GLU A 2 -39.54 -23.78 -32.41
CA GLU A 2 -38.25 -23.69 -31.67
C GLU A 2 -37.81 -22.22 -31.66
N GLN A 3 -37.63 -21.69 -30.45
CA GLN A 3 -36.98 -20.39 -30.29
C GLN A 3 -35.44 -20.58 -30.29
N ALA A 4 -34.82 -20.21 -31.41
CA ALA A 4 -33.40 -20.15 -31.55
C ALA A 4 -32.85 -18.96 -30.70
N GLY A 5 -32.31 -19.26 -29.53
CA GLY A 5 -31.57 -18.29 -28.71
C GLY A 5 -30.26 -17.92 -29.39
N LEU A 6 -30.13 -16.67 -29.81
CA LEU A 6 -28.90 -16.12 -30.37
C LEU A 6 -27.89 -15.94 -29.23
N GLN A 7 -27.03 -16.94 -29.03
CA GLN A 7 -25.85 -16.79 -28.15
C GLN A 7 -24.77 -15.98 -28.88
N LEU A 8 -24.69 -14.69 -28.57
CA LEU A 8 -23.57 -13.84 -28.98
C LEU A 8 -22.32 -14.24 -28.20
N ASN A 9 -21.55 -15.17 -28.75
CA ASN A 9 -20.21 -15.50 -28.25
C ASN A 9 -19.23 -14.36 -28.57
N PHE A 10 -19.06 -13.43 -27.64
CA PHE A 10 -17.94 -12.49 -27.65
C PHE A 10 -16.67 -13.18 -27.24
N ALA A 11 -16.10 -14.01 -28.11
CA ALA A 11 -14.72 -14.50 -27.94
C ALA A 11 -13.73 -13.36 -28.23
N PHE A 12 -13.47 -12.50 -27.24
CA PHE A 12 -12.32 -11.63 -27.30
C PHE A 12 -11.07 -12.49 -27.19
N THR A 13 -10.27 -12.59 -28.26
CA THR A 13 -9.00 -13.29 -28.26
C THR A 13 -8.08 -12.66 -27.18
N GLU A 14 -7.38 -13.50 -26.45
CA GLU A 14 -6.46 -13.14 -25.34
C GLU A 14 -5.45 -12.05 -25.73
N GLY A 15 -5.04 -12.01 -26.99
CA GLY A 15 -4.18 -10.98 -27.56
C GLY A 15 -4.83 -9.58 -27.64
N LYS A 16 -6.16 -9.47 -27.88
CA LYS A 16 -6.88 -8.20 -27.87
C LYS A 16 -7.07 -7.70 -26.43
N ARG A 17 -7.39 -8.59 -25.47
CA ARG A 17 -7.44 -8.25 -24.04
C ARG A 17 -6.09 -7.71 -23.54
N ARG A 18 -4.98 -8.33 -23.91
CA ARG A 18 -3.63 -7.88 -23.53
C ARG A 18 -3.24 -6.54 -24.16
N LYS A 19 -3.65 -6.23 -25.40
CA LYS A 19 -3.42 -4.93 -26.05
C LYS A 19 -4.28 -3.82 -25.44
N LEU A 20 -5.55 -4.08 -25.11
CA LEU A 20 -6.44 -3.12 -24.46
C LEU A 20 -5.93 -2.80 -23.03
N ARG A 21 -5.61 -3.82 -22.23
CA ARG A 21 -4.98 -3.63 -20.90
C ARG A 21 -3.69 -2.81 -20.97
N LYS A 22 -2.85 -3.02 -21.99
CA LYS A 22 -1.61 -2.25 -22.16
C LYS A 22 -1.87 -0.79 -22.58
N ALA A 23 -2.96 -0.49 -23.29
CA ALA A 23 -3.39 0.87 -23.61
C ALA A 23 -3.98 1.59 -22.38
N GLU A 24 -4.79 0.91 -21.58
CA GLU A 24 -5.34 1.41 -20.31
C GLU A 24 -4.22 1.70 -19.29
N LEU A 25 -3.22 0.83 -19.19
CA LEU A 25 -2.02 1.06 -18.39
C LEU A 25 -1.26 2.33 -18.78
N ARG A 26 -1.26 2.70 -20.08
CA ARG A 26 -0.63 3.94 -20.56
C ARG A 26 -1.46 5.18 -20.22
N LEU A 27 -2.78 5.06 -20.17
CA LEU A 27 -3.71 6.14 -19.81
C LEU A 27 -3.86 6.30 -18.29
N GLY A 28 -3.32 5.36 -17.50
CA GLY A 28 -3.33 5.40 -16.02
C GLY A 28 -4.70 5.10 -15.39
N GLY A 29 -5.81 5.19 -16.11
CA GLY A 29 -7.16 4.91 -15.59
C GLY A 29 -7.64 3.50 -15.92
N ASP A 30 -8.41 2.88 -15.01
CA ASP A 30 -9.16 1.65 -15.23
C ASP A 30 -10.65 1.95 -15.06
N LEU A 31 -11.37 2.02 -16.15
CA LEU A 31 -12.79 2.39 -16.14
C LEU A 31 -13.66 1.27 -15.53
N GLU A 32 -13.33 0.02 -15.79
CA GLU A 32 -14.06 -1.13 -15.25
C GLU A 32 -13.94 -1.19 -13.72
N MET A 33 -12.71 -1.15 -13.19
CA MET A 33 -12.48 -1.10 -11.74
C MET A 33 -13.06 0.17 -11.11
N THR A 34 -13.01 1.31 -11.81
CA THR A 34 -13.61 2.56 -11.32
C THR A 34 -15.11 2.45 -11.19
N ASN A 35 -15.81 1.92 -12.21
CA ASN A 35 -17.26 1.72 -12.18
C ASN A 35 -17.65 0.72 -11.09
N ARG A 36 -16.87 -0.32 -10.91
CA ARG A 36 -17.05 -1.29 -9.83
C ARG A 36 -16.87 -0.65 -8.44
N ALA A 37 -15.82 0.15 -8.24
CA ALA A 37 -15.63 0.91 -7.00
C ALA A 37 -16.81 1.82 -6.70
N ARG A 38 -17.34 2.51 -7.70
CA ARG A 38 -18.52 3.37 -7.59
C ARG A 38 -19.76 2.58 -7.19
N SER A 39 -20.00 1.45 -7.83
CA SER A 39 -21.14 0.56 -7.52
C SER A 39 -21.06 0.06 -6.07
N ILE A 40 -19.90 -0.39 -5.62
CA ILE A 40 -19.67 -0.82 -4.25
C ILE A 40 -19.94 0.35 -3.28
N CYS A 41 -19.37 1.54 -3.52
CA CYS A 41 -19.60 2.70 -2.67
C CYS A 41 -21.07 3.11 -2.62
N MET A 42 -21.80 3.03 -3.72
CA MET A 42 -23.26 3.26 -3.74
C MET A 42 -24.00 2.23 -2.88
N GLY A 43 -23.68 0.95 -2.99
CA GLY A 43 -24.26 -0.12 -2.17
C GLY A 43 -24.01 0.05 -0.67
N LEU A 44 -22.89 0.69 -0.30
CA LEU A 44 -22.55 1.05 1.08
C LEU A 44 -23.16 2.38 1.57
N GLY A 45 -24.00 3.04 0.76
CA GLY A 45 -24.61 4.33 1.07
C GLY A 45 -23.64 5.53 1.00
N LEU A 46 -22.46 5.36 0.40
CA LEU A 46 -21.41 6.39 0.32
C LEU A 46 -21.46 7.14 -1.02
N ALA A 47 -22.58 7.76 -1.33
CA ALA A 47 -22.81 8.44 -2.60
C ALA A 47 -21.77 9.56 -2.90
N ALA A 48 -21.26 10.24 -1.88
CA ALA A 48 -20.24 11.27 -2.04
C ALA A 48 -18.90 10.65 -2.51
N LEU A 49 -18.49 9.53 -1.93
CA LEU A 49 -17.32 8.77 -2.35
C LEU A 49 -17.51 8.16 -3.74
N ALA A 50 -18.69 7.59 -4.03
CA ALA A 50 -19.00 7.00 -5.33
C ALA A 50 -18.85 8.00 -6.49
N ARG A 51 -19.17 9.28 -6.29
CA ARG A 51 -19.03 10.31 -7.33
C ARG A 51 -17.60 10.67 -7.66
N LYS A 52 -16.68 10.55 -6.70
CA LYS A 52 -15.28 10.99 -6.86
C LYS A 52 -14.26 9.87 -7.00
N VAL A 53 -14.59 8.64 -6.56
CA VAL A 53 -13.63 7.53 -6.59
C VAL A 53 -13.19 7.22 -8.00
N THR A 54 -11.88 7.05 -8.16
CA THR A 54 -11.23 6.61 -9.39
C THR A 54 -10.21 5.53 -9.09
N VAL A 55 -10.04 4.59 -10.01
CA VAL A 55 -9.04 3.51 -9.92
C VAL A 55 -8.10 3.63 -11.10
N ARG A 56 -6.81 3.45 -10.86
CA ARG A 56 -5.80 3.48 -11.92
C ARG A 56 -4.64 2.54 -11.65
N TRP A 57 -4.01 2.10 -12.70
CA TRP A 57 -2.76 1.37 -12.65
C TRP A 57 -1.59 2.33 -12.48
N ASN A 58 -0.65 2.00 -11.57
CA ASN A 58 0.56 2.80 -11.39
C ASN A 58 1.82 1.96 -11.69
N PRO A 59 2.36 2.03 -12.93
CA PRO A 59 3.54 1.26 -13.35
C PRO A 59 4.84 1.72 -12.67
N ARG A 60 4.81 2.82 -11.91
CA ARG A 60 5.96 3.27 -11.12
C ARG A 60 6.05 2.55 -9.77
N MET A 61 5.01 1.84 -9.37
CA MET A 61 5.05 1.00 -8.17
C MET A 61 5.97 -0.20 -8.41
N ARG A 62 6.86 -0.46 -7.47
CA ARG A 62 7.76 -1.62 -7.52
C ARG A 62 7.47 -2.61 -6.40
N SER A 63 7.61 -2.15 -5.16
CA SER A 63 7.48 -2.97 -3.95
C SER A 63 6.16 -2.78 -3.21
N THR A 64 5.29 -1.93 -3.71
CA THR A 64 3.98 -1.61 -3.12
C THR A 64 2.90 -2.23 -4.00
N ALA A 65 1.96 -2.96 -3.42
CA ALA A 65 0.87 -3.60 -4.15
C ALA A 65 -0.19 -2.59 -4.60
N GLY A 66 -0.60 -1.70 -3.70
CA GLY A 66 -1.57 -0.65 -3.96
C GLY A 66 -1.35 0.60 -3.11
N ARG A 67 -2.17 1.61 -3.34
CA ARG A 67 -2.23 2.84 -2.54
C ARG A 67 -3.59 3.50 -2.65
N ALA A 68 -4.14 3.93 -1.53
CA ALA A 68 -5.29 4.82 -1.49
C ALA A 68 -4.84 6.25 -1.16
N THR A 69 -5.38 7.24 -1.87
CA THR A 69 -5.11 8.66 -1.63
C THR A 69 -6.40 9.37 -1.24
N TRP A 70 -6.38 10.01 -0.08
CA TRP A 70 -7.47 10.81 0.48
C TRP A 70 -6.99 12.26 0.66
N PRO A 71 -7.79 13.28 0.37
CA PRO A 71 -9.22 13.26 0.00
C PRO A 71 -9.53 13.05 -1.48
N ASP A 72 -8.54 12.89 -2.35
CA ASP A 72 -8.71 12.78 -3.81
C ASP A 72 -9.49 11.53 -4.24
N ALA A 73 -9.68 10.58 -3.33
CA ALA A 73 -10.40 9.33 -3.55
C ALA A 73 -9.85 8.50 -4.73
N VAL A 74 -8.52 8.39 -4.80
CA VAL A 74 -7.83 7.62 -5.85
C VAL A 74 -7.32 6.31 -5.27
N VAL A 75 -7.64 5.19 -5.94
CA VAL A 75 -7.03 3.88 -5.73
C VAL A 75 -6.00 3.64 -6.83
N GLU A 76 -4.77 3.42 -6.45
CA GLU A 76 -3.70 3.01 -7.36
C GLU A 76 -3.36 1.54 -7.12
N VAL A 77 -3.25 0.76 -8.20
CA VAL A 77 -2.91 -0.67 -8.17
C VAL A 77 -1.64 -0.92 -8.96
N ASN A 78 -0.78 -1.78 -8.45
CA ASN A 78 0.46 -2.16 -9.13
C ASN A 78 0.14 -3.13 -10.28
N PRO A 79 0.47 -2.81 -11.54
CA PRO A 79 0.19 -3.70 -12.66
C PRO A 79 0.92 -5.05 -12.59
N ALA A 80 2.02 -5.17 -11.85
CA ALA A 80 2.73 -6.43 -11.65
C ALA A 80 1.87 -7.49 -10.93
N LEU A 81 0.80 -7.10 -10.24
CA LEU A 81 -0.13 -8.04 -9.61
C LEU A 81 -0.89 -8.90 -10.64
N GLN A 82 -1.12 -8.39 -11.84
CA GLN A 82 -1.78 -9.13 -12.91
C GLN A 82 -0.96 -10.36 -13.38
N GLU A 83 0.38 -10.29 -13.22
CA GLU A 83 1.29 -11.38 -13.53
C GLU A 83 1.38 -12.41 -12.39
N ILE A 84 1.04 -12.00 -11.16
CA ILE A 84 1.07 -12.86 -9.98
C ILE A 84 -0.24 -13.66 -9.89
N SER A 85 -1.39 -12.97 -9.79
CA SER A 85 -2.70 -13.59 -9.67
C SER A 85 -3.80 -12.54 -9.83
N GLU A 86 -4.90 -12.91 -10.49
CA GLU A 86 -6.10 -12.08 -10.56
C GLU A 86 -6.72 -11.86 -9.16
N GLY A 87 -6.69 -12.88 -8.30
CA GLY A 87 -7.16 -12.79 -6.93
C GLY A 87 -6.36 -11.80 -6.07
N GLU A 88 -5.05 -11.68 -6.28
CA GLU A 88 -4.23 -10.70 -5.56
C GLU A 88 -4.47 -9.27 -6.04
N THR A 89 -4.76 -9.10 -7.34
CA THR A 89 -5.19 -7.81 -7.89
C THR A 89 -6.50 -7.35 -7.26
N GLU A 90 -7.48 -8.24 -7.22
CA GLU A 90 -8.78 -8.00 -6.62
C GLU A 90 -8.67 -7.68 -5.13
N ARG A 91 -7.96 -8.51 -4.39
CA ARG A 91 -7.73 -8.32 -2.95
C ARG A 91 -7.08 -6.99 -2.66
N THR A 92 -6.04 -6.61 -3.43
CA THR A 92 -5.36 -5.31 -3.29
C THR A 92 -6.31 -4.15 -3.59
N PHE A 93 -7.11 -4.26 -4.66
CA PHE A 93 -8.12 -3.26 -4.98
C PHE A 93 -9.09 -3.03 -3.82
N LEU A 94 -9.65 -4.10 -3.25
CA LEU A 94 -10.58 -4.02 -2.12
C LEU A 94 -9.90 -3.50 -0.86
N HIS A 95 -8.64 -3.87 -0.59
CA HIS A 95 -7.84 -3.35 0.51
C HIS A 95 -7.71 -1.81 0.44
N GLU A 96 -7.37 -1.29 -0.74
CA GLU A 96 -7.21 0.15 -0.93
C GLU A 96 -8.56 0.88 -0.92
N LEU A 97 -9.61 0.27 -1.46
CA LEU A 97 -10.97 0.81 -1.38
C LEU A 97 -11.45 0.89 0.08
N ALA A 98 -11.11 -0.10 0.92
CA ALA A 98 -11.44 -0.09 2.35
C ALA A 98 -10.84 1.13 3.08
N HIS A 99 -9.65 1.59 2.68
CA HIS A 99 -9.08 2.83 3.21
C HIS A 99 -9.97 4.04 2.88
N LEU A 100 -10.42 4.16 1.63
CA LEU A 100 -11.28 5.27 1.20
C LEU A 100 -12.63 5.24 1.92
N VAL A 101 -13.25 4.06 2.07
CA VAL A 101 -14.50 3.85 2.83
C VAL A 101 -14.31 4.28 4.30
N ALA A 102 -13.23 3.85 4.93
CA ALA A 102 -12.93 4.20 6.31
C ALA A 102 -12.73 5.72 6.50
N TYR A 103 -11.98 6.37 5.61
CA TYR A 103 -11.74 7.81 5.66
C TYR A 103 -13.01 8.62 5.35
N GLU A 104 -13.83 8.22 4.38
CA GLU A 104 -15.11 8.89 4.08
C GLU A 104 -16.02 8.90 5.30
N ARG A 105 -16.16 7.76 5.98
CA ARG A 105 -16.98 7.65 7.21
C ARG A 105 -16.40 8.39 8.40
N ALA A 106 -15.08 8.47 8.51
CA ALA A 106 -14.41 9.21 9.56
C ALA A 106 -14.53 10.72 9.37
N GLY A 107 -14.69 11.20 8.13
CA GLY A 107 -14.75 12.62 7.80
C GLY A 107 -13.46 13.33 8.21
N LYS A 108 -13.59 14.34 9.10
CA LYS A 108 -12.42 15.11 9.61
C LYS A 108 -11.69 14.41 10.76
N ARG A 109 -12.23 13.31 11.31
CA ARG A 109 -11.63 12.61 12.44
C ARG A 109 -10.37 11.85 11.99
N ARG A 110 -9.30 12.01 12.74
CA ARG A 110 -8.06 11.28 12.48
C ARG A 110 -8.19 9.82 12.90
N ILE A 111 -8.00 8.90 11.98
CA ILE A 111 -8.04 7.46 12.21
C ILE A 111 -6.69 6.80 11.88
N ARG A 112 -6.45 5.62 12.44
CA ARG A 112 -5.26 4.81 12.10
C ARG A 112 -5.49 4.12 10.75
N PRO A 113 -4.50 4.07 9.84
CA PRO A 113 -4.66 3.46 8.52
C PRO A 113 -5.28 2.05 8.53
N HIS A 114 -4.82 1.16 9.39
CA HIS A 114 -5.35 -0.21 9.51
C HIS A 114 -6.04 -0.42 10.87
N GLY A 115 -6.72 0.62 11.36
CA GLY A 115 -7.47 0.62 12.60
C GLY A 115 -8.82 -0.10 12.52
N PRO A 116 -9.65 0.02 13.58
CA PRO A 116 -10.97 -0.61 13.62
C PRO A 116 -11.89 -0.21 12.46
N GLU A 117 -11.84 1.06 12.04
CA GLU A 117 -12.64 1.59 10.94
C GLU A 117 -12.30 0.91 9.60
N TRP A 118 -11.02 0.75 9.31
CA TRP A 118 -10.57 0.04 8.13
C TRP A 118 -10.93 -1.46 8.16
N ARG A 119 -10.75 -2.13 9.31
CA ARG A 119 -11.12 -3.54 9.45
C ARG A 119 -12.63 -3.76 9.24
N ARG A 120 -13.46 -2.85 9.74
CA ARG A 120 -14.91 -2.88 9.48
C ARG A 120 -15.20 -2.75 7.99
N ALA A 121 -14.56 -1.80 7.32
CA ALA A 121 -14.69 -1.64 5.87
C ALA A 121 -14.24 -2.90 5.13
N CYS A 122 -13.15 -3.55 5.52
CA CYS A 122 -12.70 -4.83 4.95
C CYS A 122 -13.78 -5.93 5.09
N CYS A 123 -14.42 -6.06 6.25
CA CYS A 123 -15.49 -7.02 6.44
C CYS A 123 -16.67 -6.76 5.50
N GLU A 124 -17.08 -5.50 5.36
CA GLU A 124 -18.19 -5.10 4.48
C GLU A 124 -17.87 -5.29 2.99
N LEU A 125 -16.59 -5.20 2.62
CA LEU A 125 -16.09 -5.44 1.27
C LEU A 125 -15.82 -6.93 0.97
N GLY A 126 -16.12 -7.84 1.90
CA GLY A 126 -15.96 -9.28 1.71
C GLY A 126 -14.53 -9.80 1.88
N ILE A 127 -13.64 -9.02 2.48
CA ILE A 127 -12.25 -9.41 2.80
C ILE A 127 -11.99 -9.39 4.33
N PRO A 128 -12.76 -10.11 5.15
CA PRO A 128 -12.55 -10.17 6.59
C PRO A 128 -11.17 -10.73 6.92
N GLY A 129 -10.54 -10.25 7.99
CA GLY A 129 -9.21 -10.73 8.41
C GLY A 129 -8.05 -10.23 7.54
N GLU A 130 -8.29 -9.25 6.67
CA GLU A 130 -7.25 -8.64 5.82
C GLU A 130 -6.09 -8.11 6.66
N ARG A 131 -4.85 -8.31 6.17
CA ARG A 131 -3.62 -7.88 6.84
C ARG A 131 -3.18 -6.51 6.33
N ALA A 132 -2.52 -5.74 7.21
CA ALA A 132 -1.97 -4.42 6.87
C ALA A 132 -0.84 -4.46 5.82
N GLY A 133 -0.19 -5.58 5.65
CA GLY A 133 0.92 -5.77 4.71
C GLY A 133 0.73 -7.01 3.87
N HIS A 134 1.50 -7.12 2.80
CA HIS A 134 1.49 -8.26 1.87
C HIS A 134 2.84 -8.99 1.87
N SER A 135 2.81 -10.28 1.51
CA SER A 135 3.99 -11.12 1.25
C SER A 135 4.17 -11.44 -0.22
N LEU A 136 3.67 -10.58 -1.11
CA LEU A 136 3.73 -10.77 -2.55
C LEU A 136 5.18 -10.73 -3.06
N PRO A 137 5.54 -11.50 -4.10
CA PRO A 137 6.87 -11.55 -4.68
C PRO A 137 7.19 -10.30 -5.52
N LEU A 138 6.85 -9.12 -4.99
CA LEU A 138 7.20 -7.84 -5.61
C LEU A 138 8.68 -7.50 -5.34
N PRO A 139 9.36 -6.82 -6.27
CA PRO A 139 10.74 -6.42 -6.10
C PRO A 139 10.93 -5.60 -4.82
N SER A 140 11.74 -6.07 -3.89
CA SER A 140 12.04 -5.32 -2.68
C SER A 140 12.86 -4.06 -3.01
N ARG A 141 12.52 -2.94 -2.39
CA ARG A 141 13.31 -1.73 -2.52
C ARG A 141 14.59 -1.87 -1.71
N LYS A 142 15.71 -2.12 -2.38
CA LYS A 142 17.03 -2.04 -1.73
C LYS A 142 17.31 -0.60 -1.34
N MET A 143 17.19 -0.28 -0.06
CA MET A 143 17.51 1.05 0.45
C MET A 143 19.01 1.14 0.74
N ARG A 144 19.69 2.08 0.08
CA ARG A 144 21.11 2.34 0.32
C ARG A 144 21.28 2.94 1.71
N ARG A 145 22.05 2.27 2.58
CA ARG A 145 22.42 2.80 3.89
C ARG A 145 23.51 3.84 3.67
N LYS A 146 23.33 5.03 4.22
CA LYS A 146 24.19 6.20 3.98
C LYS A 146 24.97 6.61 5.20
N TRP A 147 24.56 6.12 6.36
CA TRP A 147 25.08 6.52 7.65
C TRP A 147 25.47 5.30 8.46
N ARG A 148 26.68 5.30 8.98
CA ARG A 148 27.17 4.31 9.95
C ARG A 148 27.32 4.97 11.29
N TYR A 149 26.92 4.28 12.32
CA TYR A 149 27.03 4.68 13.70
C TYR A 149 27.83 3.63 14.46
N PHE A 150 28.69 4.06 15.35
CA PHE A 150 29.40 3.16 16.23
C PHE A 150 29.42 3.72 17.67
N CYS A 151 29.43 2.84 18.64
CA CYS A 151 29.59 3.18 20.06
C CYS A 151 31.07 3.24 20.41
N PRO A 152 31.62 4.34 20.97
CA PRO A 152 33.01 4.39 21.37
C PRO A 152 33.34 3.48 22.57
N GLY A 153 32.35 3.04 23.35
CA GLY A 153 32.57 2.18 24.51
C GLY A 153 32.60 0.68 24.17
N CYS A 154 31.71 0.17 23.34
CA CYS A 154 31.64 -1.26 23.01
C CYS A 154 31.84 -1.58 21.53
N TRP A 155 32.07 -0.59 20.69
CA TRP A 155 32.31 -0.70 19.27
C TRP A 155 31.14 -1.34 18.48
N ALA A 156 29.96 -1.45 19.07
CA ALA A 156 28.76 -1.86 18.37
C ALA A 156 28.50 -0.93 17.17
N VAL A 157 28.29 -1.52 16.00
CA VAL A 157 28.13 -0.80 14.71
C VAL A 157 26.76 -1.11 14.11
N PHE A 158 26.10 -0.08 13.57
CA PHE A 158 24.90 -0.26 12.76
C PHE A 158 24.77 0.82 11.67
N ASP A 159 24.15 0.45 10.57
CA ASP A 159 24.00 1.32 9.41
C ASP A 159 22.54 1.77 9.25
N ARG A 160 22.33 3.05 8.86
CA ARG A 160 21.01 3.63 8.62
C ARG A 160 20.91 4.29 7.25
N VAL A 161 19.68 4.32 6.74
CA VAL A 161 19.35 5.03 5.49
C VAL A 161 19.29 6.53 5.70
N ARG A 162 18.76 6.97 6.86
CA ARG A 162 18.62 8.37 7.23
C ARG A 162 19.48 8.67 8.45
N LYS A 163 20.00 9.90 8.49
CA LYS A 163 20.68 10.43 9.68
C LYS A 163 19.72 10.38 10.89
N MET A 164 20.25 9.97 12.05
CA MET A 164 19.51 10.08 13.31
C MET A 164 19.28 11.55 13.66
N ARG A 165 18.10 11.84 14.18
CA ARG A 165 17.77 13.16 14.72
C ARG A 165 18.05 13.17 16.21
N GLY A 166 18.71 14.22 16.67
CA GLY A 166 19.06 14.37 18.09
C GLY A 166 20.26 13.50 18.52
N THR A 167 20.56 13.54 19.80
CA THR A 167 21.64 12.80 20.45
C THR A 167 21.11 11.45 20.90
N SER A 168 21.86 10.38 20.62
CA SER A 168 21.53 9.03 21.06
C SER A 168 22.80 8.32 21.52
N ALA A 169 22.73 7.56 22.61
CA ALA A 169 23.82 6.79 23.15
C ALA A 169 23.53 5.28 23.09
N CYS A 170 24.59 4.48 23.27
CA CYS A 170 24.46 3.04 23.29
C CYS A 170 23.77 2.58 24.57
N TYR A 171 22.55 2.10 24.47
CA TYR A 171 21.76 1.66 25.64
C TYR A 171 22.49 0.59 26.48
N ALA A 172 23.13 -0.39 25.84
CA ALA A 172 23.83 -1.44 26.53
C ALA A 172 24.98 -0.89 27.40
N CYS A 173 25.74 0.09 26.87
CA CYS A 173 26.81 0.76 27.67
C CYS A 173 26.22 1.66 28.73
N CYS A 174 25.19 2.43 28.45
CA CYS A 174 24.51 3.26 29.44
C CYS A 174 23.93 2.40 30.57
N LEU A 175 23.30 1.26 30.25
CA LEU A 175 22.78 0.33 31.25
C LEU A 175 23.90 -0.20 32.16
N LYS A 176 25.02 -0.61 31.55
CA LYS A 176 26.14 -1.21 32.28
C LYS A 176 26.90 -0.19 33.19
N HIS A 177 26.97 1.07 32.78
CA HIS A 177 27.85 2.06 33.41
C HIS A 177 27.13 3.26 34.04
N ASN A 178 25.82 3.44 33.76
CA ASN A 178 25.03 4.57 34.25
C ASN A 178 23.56 4.21 34.50
N GLY A 179 23.27 2.96 34.88
CA GLY A 179 21.92 2.54 35.26
C GLY A 179 20.86 2.63 34.14
N GLY A 180 21.28 2.89 32.90
CA GLY A 180 20.38 3.04 31.74
C GLY A 180 20.09 4.49 31.35
N ASP A 181 20.51 5.46 32.15
CA ASP A 181 20.43 6.88 31.83
C ASP A 181 21.40 7.25 30.71
N TYR A 182 21.07 8.30 29.99
CA TYR A 182 21.92 8.81 28.91
C TYR A 182 23.30 9.20 29.45
N ASP A 183 24.34 8.74 28.77
CA ASP A 183 25.72 9.02 29.09
C ASP A 183 26.48 9.45 27.82
N GLU A 184 27.03 10.67 27.83
CA GLU A 184 27.75 11.27 26.70
C GLU A 184 28.95 10.42 26.26
N ARG A 185 29.60 9.69 27.17
CA ARG A 185 30.73 8.80 26.87
C ARG A 185 30.36 7.71 25.86
N PHE A 186 29.07 7.34 25.78
CA PHE A 186 28.56 6.27 24.91
C PHE A 186 27.70 6.81 23.77
N ARG A 187 27.72 8.12 23.53
CA ARG A 187 27.08 8.75 22.40
C ARG A 187 27.58 8.15 21.10
N PHE A 188 26.66 7.80 20.21
CA PHE A 188 27.03 7.25 18.91
C PHE A 188 27.79 8.26 18.07
N VAL A 189 28.96 7.83 17.58
CA VAL A 189 29.72 8.57 16.57
C VAL A 189 29.20 8.19 15.20
N GLU A 190 28.93 9.19 14.38
CA GLU A 190 28.37 9.00 13.02
C GLU A 190 29.44 9.16 11.96
N LYS A 191 29.31 8.35 10.89
CA LYS A 191 30.11 8.47 9.67
C LYS A 191 29.21 8.32 8.45
N ARG A 192 29.35 9.20 7.47
CA ARG A 192 28.70 9.03 6.18
C ARG A 192 29.49 8.00 5.38
N ILE A 193 28.81 6.98 4.82
CA ILE A 193 29.43 5.84 4.10
C ILE A 193 29.10 5.83 2.61
N SER A 194 28.25 6.75 2.15
CA SER A 194 27.98 6.96 0.71
C SER A 194 27.23 8.26 0.46
#